data_6a32ae40ae2f6147741da14a0bc5e301
#
_entry.id   6a32ae40ae2f6147741da14a0bc5e301
#
_cell.length_a   1.000
_cell.length_b   1.000
_cell.length_c   1.000
_cell.angle_alpha   90.00
_cell.angle_beta   90.00
_cell.angle_gamma   90.00
#
_symmetry.space_group_name_H-M   'P 1'
#
loop_
_entity.id
_entity.type
_entity.pdbx_description
1 polymer ?
#
loop_
_entity_poly.entity_id
_entity_poly.type
_entity_poly.pdbx_seq_one_letter_code
_entity_poly.pdbx_strand_id
1 'polypeptide(L)'
;MATRIPNLQITKVVDGDSIKIFLNGKTESLRLICVDTEESHSGGSKPITAAGKAASEMAKKYFATADGGLAKVDIEFDTDDPIEMAVGKHRDNYGRLLCYVHKDGENYNLKLIAEGWSPYFVKYGRSRLYHRQMTEAESAAKAYNLMIWNPIINAKIPSRNYANLLPWWSMRASIVEEFRFSEATAGALSLRLHYPKILAASERAKSLTIFCALQAGINKWIGGSALIYAGSVYHKLVLWMPDAETDEMAPLKRLIEKRYAGLGRGYVYVSGKVEQYKGKPQIVLKDIKQLSDFPAAN
;
A
#
# COMPACT_ATOMS: atom_id res chain seq x y z
N MET A 1 20.66 1.31 10.18
CA MET A 1 20.15 -0.08 10.16
C MET A 1 18.63 -0.02 10.07
N ALA A 2 18.01 -1.01 9.43
CA ALA A 2 16.54 -1.06 9.39
C ALA A 2 15.93 -1.22 10.80
N THR A 3 14.74 -0.66 10.98
CA THR A 3 14.03 -0.71 12.27
C THR A 3 13.43 -2.09 12.49
N ARG A 4 13.82 -2.77 13.57
CA ARG A 4 13.39 -4.15 13.89
C ARG A 4 12.86 -4.24 15.31
N ILE A 5 11.80 -5.04 15.49
CA ILE A 5 11.26 -5.41 16.81
C ILE A 5 11.33 -6.93 16.93
N PRO A 6 12.17 -7.46 17.81
CA PRO A 6 12.40 -8.89 17.93
C PRO A 6 11.38 -9.60 18.83
N ASN A 7 11.31 -10.91 18.68
CA ASN A 7 10.71 -11.86 19.64
C ASN A 7 9.23 -11.64 19.94
N LEU A 8 8.41 -11.34 18.91
CA LEU A 8 6.98 -11.08 19.02
C LEU A 8 6.18 -12.38 18.87
N GLN A 9 5.25 -12.63 19.79
CA GLN A 9 4.38 -13.80 19.73
C GLN A 9 3.34 -13.67 18.61
N ILE A 10 3.30 -14.62 17.68
CA ILE A 10 2.18 -14.76 16.74
C ILE A 10 0.95 -15.21 17.52
N THR A 11 -0.17 -14.52 17.35
CA THR A 11 -1.46 -14.87 17.96
C THR A 11 -2.40 -15.53 16.96
N LYS A 12 -2.22 -15.30 15.64
CA LYS A 12 -3.02 -15.91 14.59
C LYS A 12 -2.31 -15.80 13.23
N VAL A 13 -2.33 -16.88 12.45
CA VAL A 13 -2.08 -16.87 11.01
C VAL A 13 -3.42 -16.67 10.32
N VAL A 14 -3.57 -15.57 9.58
CA VAL A 14 -4.83 -15.20 8.92
C VAL A 14 -4.85 -15.74 7.50
N ASP A 15 -3.78 -15.48 6.75
CA ASP A 15 -3.60 -15.92 5.36
C ASP A 15 -2.10 -16.02 5.05
N GLY A 16 -1.73 -16.37 3.82
CA GLY A 16 -0.34 -16.51 3.41
C GLY A 16 0.52 -15.26 3.63
N ASP A 17 -0.08 -14.08 3.54
CA ASP A 17 0.60 -12.77 3.69
C ASP A 17 0.08 -11.89 4.82
N SER A 18 -0.70 -12.47 5.73
CA SER A 18 -1.34 -11.72 6.83
C SER A 18 -1.34 -12.52 8.11
N ILE A 19 -0.72 -11.98 9.16
CA ILE A 19 -0.67 -12.60 10.50
C ILE A 19 -1.03 -11.58 11.57
N LYS A 20 -1.30 -12.06 12.77
CA LYS A 20 -1.49 -11.23 13.97
C LYS A 20 -0.43 -11.56 15.00
N ILE A 21 0.07 -10.52 15.65
CA ILE A 21 1.07 -10.62 16.73
C ILE A 21 0.59 -9.88 17.97
N PHE A 22 1.21 -10.17 19.10
CA PHE A 22 1.05 -9.40 20.32
C PHE A 22 2.16 -8.35 20.41
N LEU A 23 1.79 -7.06 20.45
CA LEU A 23 2.71 -5.92 20.51
C LEU A 23 2.15 -4.83 21.44
N ASN A 24 2.95 -4.36 22.40
CA ASN A 24 2.58 -3.29 23.32
C ASN A 24 1.22 -3.48 24.00
N GLY A 25 0.98 -4.68 24.54
CA GLY A 25 -0.24 -5.00 25.30
C GLY A 25 -1.50 -5.28 24.47
N LYS A 26 -1.41 -5.29 23.13
CA LYS A 26 -2.54 -5.55 22.23
C LYS A 26 -2.20 -6.44 21.05
N THR A 27 -3.24 -6.99 20.44
CA THR A 27 -3.09 -7.71 19.17
C THR A 27 -3.03 -6.73 18.02
N GLU A 28 -1.93 -6.76 17.27
CA GLU A 28 -1.71 -6.00 16.03
C GLU A 28 -1.82 -6.93 14.80
N SER A 29 -2.46 -6.43 13.76
CA SER A 29 -2.51 -7.12 12.47
C SER A 29 -1.35 -6.67 11.61
N LEU A 30 -0.65 -7.62 10.99
CA LEU A 30 0.41 -7.37 10.02
C LEU A 30 -0.10 -7.63 8.61
N ARG A 31 0.32 -6.79 7.68
CA ARG A 31 0.29 -7.00 6.24
C ARG A 31 1.72 -7.05 5.76
N LEU A 32 2.14 -8.21 5.34
CA LEU A 32 3.49 -8.43 4.86
C LEU A 32 3.71 -7.59 3.60
N ILE A 33 4.75 -6.74 3.62
CA ILE A 33 5.05 -5.86 2.48
C ILE A 33 5.74 -6.61 1.35
N CYS A 34 5.62 -6.06 0.15
CA CYS A 34 6.24 -6.59 -1.06
C CYS A 34 5.77 -8.00 -1.47
N VAL A 35 4.73 -8.51 -0.83
CA VAL A 35 4.08 -9.78 -1.17
C VAL A 35 2.56 -9.60 -1.23
N ASP A 36 1.90 -10.44 -2.02
CA ASP A 36 0.43 -10.46 -2.18
C ASP A 36 0.02 -11.87 -2.63
N THR A 37 -0.10 -12.79 -1.66
CA THR A 37 -0.58 -14.15 -1.95
C THR A 37 -1.98 -14.12 -2.53
N GLU A 38 -2.38 -15.15 -3.24
CA GLU A 38 -3.76 -15.27 -3.68
C GLU A 38 -4.69 -15.53 -2.50
N GLU A 39 -5.98 -15.23 -2.65
CA GLU A 39 -6.94 -15.29 -1.54
C GLU A 39 -7.32 -16.73 -1.20
N SER A 40 -7.37 -17.05 0.09
CA SER A 40 -7.82 -18.34 0.60
C SER A 40 -9.28 -18.31 1.09
N HIS A 41 -9.81 -17.13 1.40
CA HIS A 41 -11.15 -16.91 1.97
C HIS A 41 -11.92 -15.85 1.21
N SER A 42 -13.25 -15.92 1.26
CA SER A 42 -14.14 -14.86 0.74
C SER A 42 -14.06 -13.61 1.63
N GLY A 43 -14.02 -12.43 1.03
CA GLY A 43 -14.00 -11.17 1.78
C GLY A 43 -13.53 -9.97 0.99
N GLY A 44 -13.19 -10.15 -0.28
CA GLY A 44 -12.74 -9.08 -1.17
C GLY A 44 -13.25 -9.26 -2.61
N SER A 45 -12.74 -8.41 -3.50
CA SER A 45 -13.03 -8.50 -4.95
C SER A 45 -12.14 -9.51 -5.70
N LYS A 46 -11.20 -10.14 -5.01
CA LYS A 46 -10.30 -11.11 -5.60
C LYS A 46 -10.90 -12.53 -5.50
N PRO A 47 -10.68 -13.39 -6.50
CA PRO A 47 -11.16 -14.76 -6.48
C PRO A 47 -10.39 -15.60 -5.44
N ILE A 48 -11.09 -16.56 -4.84
CA ILE A 48 -10.47 -17.63 -4.05
C ILE A 48 -9.84 -18.63 -5.03
N THR A 49 -8.57 -18.94 -4.85
CA THR A 49 -7.84 -19.83 -5.72
C THR A 49 -7.27 -21.04 -4.98
N ALA A 50 -6.91 -22.09 -5.72
CA ALA A 50 -6.20 -23.22 -5.14
C ALA A 50 -4.83 -22.80 -4.57
N ALA A 51 -4.13 -21.90 -5.28
CA ALA A 51 -2.85 -21.35 -4.84
C ALA A 51 -2.99 -20.55 -3.53
N GLY A 52 -4.08 -19.75 -3.38
CA GLY A 52 -4.35 -19.03 -2.14
C GLY A 52 -4.58 -19.94 -0.94
N LYS A 53 -5.40 -21.00 -1.12
CA LYS A 53 -5.61 -22.00 -0.07
C LYS A 53 -4.31 -22.70 0.33
N ALA A 54 -3.50 -23.12 -0.66
CA ALA A 54 -2.21 -23.75 -0.41
C ALA A 54 -1.21 -22.82 0.28
N ALA A 55 -1.16 -21.52 -0.09
CA ALA A 55 -0.33 -20.51 0.59
C ALA A 55 -0.73 -20.33 2.05
N SER A 56 -2.04 -20.28 2.33
CA SER A 56 -2.56 -20.19 3.70
C SER A 56 -2.18 -21.41 4.55
N GLU A 57 -2.32 -22.63 4.01
CA GLU A 57 -1.93 -23.86 4.72
C GLU A 57 -0.40 -23.93 4.92
N MET A 58 0.39 -23.55 3.93
CA MET A 58 1.84 -23.43 4.07
C MET A 58 2.22 -22.45 5.19
N ALA A 59 1.60 -21.27 5.25
CA ALA A 59 1.84 -20.29 6.30
C ALA A 59 1.52 -20.84 7.70
N LYS A 60 0.37 -21.52 7.87
CA LYS A 60 -0.01 -22.16 9.13
C LYS A 60 1.03 -23.19 9.56
N LYS A 61 1.47 -24.04 8.64
CA LYS A 61 2.50 -25.05 8.90
C LYS A 61 3.86 -24.43 9.23
N TYR A 62 4.24 -23.37 8.51
CA TYR A 62 5.52 -22.69 8.71
C TYR A 62 5.62 -22.04 10.11
N PHE A 63 4.54 -21.44 10.59
CA PHE A 63 4.50 -20.75 11.88
C PHE A 63 4.06 -21.65 13.05
N ALA A 64 3.67 -22.90 12.80
CA ALA A 64 3.39 -23.84 13.87
C ALA A 64 4.68 -24.25 14.62
N THR A 65 4.55 -24.49 15.93
CA THR A 65 5.60 -25.06 16.77
C THR A 65 5.30 -26.53 17.11
N ALA A 66 6.31 -27.28 17.50
CA ALA A 66 6.18 -28.71 17.77
C ALA A 66 5.20 -29.04 18.92
N ASP A 67 5.01 -28.11 19.84
CA ASP A 67 4.05 -28.20 20.96
C ASP A 67 2.61 -27.80 20.59
N GLY A 68 2.33 -27.54 19.29
CA GLY A 68 1.02 -27.14 18.82
C GLY A 68 0.70 -25.65 18.94
N GLY A 69 1.67 -24.85 19.39
CA GLY A 69 1.56 -23.39 19.46
C GLY A 69 1.92 -22.68 18.16
N LEU A 70 2.11 -21.37 18.27
CA LEU A 70 2.60 -20.52 17.19
C LEU A 70 3.96 -19.91 17.55
N ALA A 71 4.82 -19.81 16.55
CA ALA A 71 6.19 -19.31 16.69
C ALA A 71 6.24 -17.84 17.14
N LYS A 72 7.37 -17.46 17.71
CA LYS A 72 7.77 -16.07 17.84
C LYS A 72 8.53 -15.63 16.58
N VAL A 73 8.40 -14.36 16.25
CA VAL A 73 9.00 -13.76 15.05
C VAL A 73 9.57 -12.39 15.36
N ASP A 74 10.48 -11.95 14.51
CA ASP A 74 10.89 -10.55 14.45
C ASP A 74 10.12 -9.86 13.33
N ILE A 75 9.74 -8.60 13.54
CA ILE A 75 9.24 -7.75 12.46
C ILE A 75 10.29 -6.69 12.11
N GLU A 76 10.40 -6.38 10.82
CA GLU A 76 11.32 -5.39 10.30
C GLU A 76 10.60 -4.43 9.37
N PHE A 77 10.75 -3.13 9.60
CA PHE A 77 10.17 -2.09 8.78
C PHE A 77 11.12 -1.70 7.63
N ASP A 78 10.55 -1.32 6.50
CA ASP A 78 11.31 -0.85 5.31
C ASP A 78 11.80 0.60 5.49
N THR A 79 12.34 0.90 6.68
CA THR A 79 12.80 2.23 7.11
C THR A 79 13.82 2.10 8.24
N ASP A 80 14.53 3.19 8.51
CA ASP A 80 15.41 3.40 9.66
C ASP A 80 14.80 4.38 10.70
N ASP A 81 13.53 4.75 10.55
CA ASP A 81 12.79 5.56 11.53
C ASP A 81 12.85 4.89 12.94
N PRO A 82 12.88 5.66 14.05
CA PRO A 82 12.69 5.10 15.38
C PRO A 82 11.44 4.22 15.51
N ILE A 83 11.46 3.23 16.40
CA ILE A 83 10.41 2.20 16.53
C ILE A 83 9.00 2.82 16.65
N GLU A 84 8.82 3.81 17.54
CA GLU A 84 7.53 4.45 17.77
C GLU A 84 7.01 5.14 16.49
N MET A 85 7.92 5.76 15.75
CA MET A 85 7.61 6.40 14.49
C MET A 85 7.28 5.37 13.40
N ALA A 86 8.04 4.29 13.30
CA ALA A 86 7.80 3.21 12.34
C ALA A 86 6.43 2.55 12.59
N VAL A 87 6.12 2.20 13.83
CA VAL A 87 4.83 1.61 14.24
C VAL A 87 3.65 2.56 13.95
N GLY A 88 3.85 3.87 14.09
CA GLY A 88 2.83 4.88 13.80
C GLY A 88 2.59 5.08 12.30
N LYS A 89 3.67 5.20 11.51
CA LYS A 89 3.63 5.59 10.10
C LYS A 89 3.38 4.44 9.13
N HIS A 90 3.99 3.27 9.37
CA HIS A 90 4.00 2.18 8.39
C HIS A 90 2.78 1.29 8.55
N ARG A 91 1.62 1.84 8.19
CA ARG A 91 0.32 1.15 8.21
C ARG A 91 -0.37 1.24 6.85
N ASP A 92 -1.14 0.21 6.54
CA ASP A 92 -1.98 0.21 5.34
C ASP A 92 -3.32 0.96 5.56
N ASN A 93 -4.19 0.93 4.55
CA ASN A 93 -5.50 1.58 4.59
C ASN A 93 -6.46 1.01 5.65
N TYR A 94 -6.14 -0.17 6.21
CA TYR A 94 -6.92 -0.85 7.25
C TYR A 94 -6.25 -0.77 8.63
N GLY A 95 -5.15 -0.03 8.75
CA GLY A 95 -4.38 0.14 9.98
C GLY A 95 -3.43 -1.01 10.30
N ARG A 96 -3.27 -2.01 9.41
CA ARG A 96 -2.33 -3.12 9.60
C ARG A 96 -0.90 -2.63 9.46
N LEU A 97 0.01 -3.12 10.31
CA LEU A 97 1.43 -2.81 10.20
C LEU A 97 2.03 -3.40 8.92
N LEU A 98 2.79 -2.58 8.20
CA LEU A 98 3.48 -2.94 6.96
C LEU A 98 4.94 -3.29 7.29
N CYS A 99 5.29 -4.56 7.26
CA CYS A 99 6.62 -5.03 7.68
C CYS A 99 7.04 -6.31 6.94
N TYR A 100 8.31 -6.64 7.05
CA TYR A 100 8.84 -7.98 6.83
C TYR A 100 8.72 -8.78 8.11
N VAL A 101 8.60 -10.10 7.98
CA VAL A 101 8.55 -11.04 9.10
C VAL A 101 9.71 -12.01 8.99
N HIS A 102 10.46 -12.16 10.08
CA HIS A 102 11.57 -13.11 10.16
C HIS A 102 11.29 -14.17 11.21
N LYS A 103 11.47 -15.43 10.85
CA LYS A 103 11.44 -16.57 11.77
C LYS A 103 12.78 -17.29 11.69
N ASP A 104 13.41 -17.50 12.84
CA ASP A 104 14.71 -18.19 12.94
C ASP A 104 15.79 -17.59 11.98
N GLY A 105 15.75 -16.29 11.77
CA GLY A 105 16.66 -15.56 10.87
C GLY A 105 16.23 -15.55 9.38
N GLU A 106 15.29 -16.38 8.97
CA GLU A 106 14.77 -16.42 7.59
C GLU A 106 13.74 -15.30 7.35
N ASN A 107 13.88 -14.55 6.25
CA ASN A 107 12.90 -13.58 5.81
C ASN A 107 11.73 -14.30 5.12
N TYR A 108 10.58 -14.39 5.81
CA TYR A 108 9.40 -15.09 5.31
C TYR A 108 8.79 -14.42 4.06
N ASN A 109 8.86 -13.08 3.93
CA ASN A 109 8.38 -12.40 2.74
C ASN A 109 9.20 -12.81 1.49
N LEU A 110 10.52 -12.89 1.62
CA LEU A 110 11.40 -13.36 0.56
C LEU A 110 11.14 -14.83 0.22
N LYS A 111 10.93 -15.67 1.24
CA LYS A 111 10.56 -17.09 1.07
C LYS A 111 9.27 -17.26 0.26
N LEU A 112 8.23 -16.46 0.54
CA LEU A 112 6.98 -16.50 -0.23
C LEU A 112 7.20 -16.24 -1.73
N ILE A 113 8.12 -15.34 -2.08
CA ILE A 113 8.46 -15.04 -3.47
C ILE A 113 9.30 -16.17 -4.08
N ALA A 114 10.34 -16.60 -3.36
CA ALA A 114 11.27 -17.62 -3.85
C ALA A 114 10.60 -18.96 -4.12
N GLU A 115 9.62 -19.33 -3.31
CA GLU A 115 8.86 -20.56 -3.48
C GLU A 115 7.64 -20.42 -4.43
N GLY A 116 7.41 -19.22 -4.98
CA GLY A 116 6.33 -18.94 -5.93
C GLY A 116 4.93 -18.81 -5.29
N TRP A 117 4.81 -18.61 -3.98
CA TRP A 117 3.53 -18.37 -3.31
C TRP A 117 2.99 -16.97 -3.53
N SER A 118 3.87 -16.03 -3.87
CA SER A 118 3.55 -14.63 -4.11
C SER A 118 4.41 -14.05 -5.24
N PRO A 119 3.88 -13.11 -6.05
CA PRO A 119 4.72 -12.25 -6.86
C PRO A 119 5.50 -11.28 -5.95
N TYR A 120 6.57 -10.69 -6.48
CA TYR A 120 7.16 -9.49 -5.88
C TYR A 120 6.20 -8.29 -6.09
N PHE A 121 5.42 -8.00 -5.06
CA PHE A 121 4.34 -7.02 -5.12
C PHE A 121 4.84 -5.61 -4.90
N VAL A 122 5.07 -4.88 -5.99
CA VAL A 122 5.66 -3.53 -5.98
C VAL A 122 4.66 -2.39 -6.14
N LYS A 123 3.36 -2.66 -6.16
CA LYS A 123 2.30 -1.66 -6.38
C LYS A 123 2.42 -0.39 -5.52
N TYR A 124 3.00 -0.49 -4.34
CA TYR A 124 3.14 0.61 -3.38
C TYR A 124 4.59 1.07 -3.19
N GLY A 125 5.47 0.72 -4.12
CA GLY A 125 6.90 0.99 -4.11
C GLY A 125 7.72 -0.29 -4.00
N ARG A 126 8.97 -0.21 -4.46
CA ARG A 126 9.94 -1.30 -4.30
C ARG A 126 10.43 -1.38 -2.86
N SER A 127 10.88 -2.55 -2.45
CA SER A 127 11.59 -2.72 -1.18
C SER A 127 12.86 -1.85 -1.15
N ARG A 128 13.09 -1.13 -0.07
CA ARG A 128 14.35 -0.40 0.14
C ARG A 128 15.47 -1.35 0.57
N LEU A 129 15.12 -2.43 1.28
CA LEU A 129 16.07 -3.36 1.88
C LEU A 129 16.38 -4.57 0.99
N TYR A 130 15.35 -5.12 0.30
CA TYR A 130 15.44 -6.44 -0.33
C TYR A 130 15.11 -6.43 -1.82
N HIS A 131 15.12 -5.26 -2.50
CA HIS A 131 14.70 -5.15 -3.90
C HIS A 131 15.40 -6.15 -4.82
N ARG A 132 16.74 -6.24 -4.73
CA ARG A 132 17.53 -7.14 -5.57
C ARG A 132 17.18 -8.60 -5.31
N GLN A 133 17.21 -9.03 -4.03
CA GLN A 133 16.93 -10.41 -3.64
C GLN A 133 15.51 -10.84 -4.06
N MET A 134 14.51 -9.95 -3.88
CA MET A 134 13.12 -10.24 -4.26
C MET A 134 12.95 -10.33 -5.78
N THR A 135 13.67 -9.51 -6.56
CA THR A 135 13.65 -9.56 -8.02
C THR A 135 14.28 -10.85 -8.54
N GLU A 136 15.42 -11.24 -7.99
CA GLU A 136 16.12 -12.49 -8.32
C GLU A 136 15.26 -13.70 -7.95
N ALA A 137 14.65 -13.70 -6.76
CA ALA A 137 13.76 -14.77 -6.29
C ALA A 137 12.51 -14.93 -7.18
N GLU A 138 11.85 -13.84 -7.57
CA GLU A 138 10.71 -13.90 -8.48
C GLU A 138 11.12 -14.44 -9.86
N SER A 139 12.26 -13.99 -10.37
CA SER A 139 12.77 -14.47 -11.66
C SER A 139 13.04 -15.97 -11.65
N ALA A 140 13.66 -16.48 -10.58
CA ALA A 140 13.88 -17.90 -10.39
C ALA A 140 12.57 -18.69 -10.25
N ALA A 141 11.62 -18.22 -9.43
CA ALA A 141 10.32 -18.86 -9.26
C ALA A 141 9.55 -18.98 -10.57
N LYS A 142 9.60 -17.96 -11.43
CA LYS A 142 9.03 -17.98 -12.79
C LYS A 142 9.72 -18.99 -13.69
N ALA A 143 11.05 -19.01 -13.73
CA ALA A 143 11.85 -19.90 -14.56
C ALA A 143 11.57 -21.39 -14.23
N TYR A 144 11.35 -21.71 -12.95
CA TYR A 144 11.04 -23.06 -12.49
C TYR A 144 9.54 -23.36 -12.44
N ASN A 145 8.66 -22.45 -12.88
CA ASN A 145 7.20 -22.61 -12.86
C ASN A 145 6.66 -22.99 -11.47
N LEU A 146 7.12 -22.31 -10.41
CA LEU A 146 6.70 -22.61 -9.05
C LEU A 146 5.31 -22.04 -8.75
N MET A 147 4.47 -22.76 -8.04
CA MET A 147 3.14 -22.42 -7.50
C MET A 147 2.30 -21.52 -8.41
N ILE A 148 2.19 -20.19 -8.13
CA ILE A 148 1.36 -19.26 -8.93
C ILE A 148 1.84 -19.11 -10.38
N TRP A 149 3.08 -19.46 -10.66
CA TRP A 149 3.69 -19.45 -12.00
C TRP A 149 3.47 -20.75 -12.78
N ASN A 150 2.96 -21.80 -12.12
CA ASN A 150 2.75 -23.11 -12.75
C ASN A 150 1.44 -23.15 -13.53
N PRO A 151 1.47 -23.25 -14.85
CA PRO A 151 0.25 -23.24 -15.67
C PRO A 151 -0.62 -24.49 -15.47
N ILE A 152 -0.05 -25.61 -15.06
CA ILE A 152 -0.79 -26.85 -14.83
C ILE A 152 -1.58 -26.78 -13.52
N ILE A 153 -0.95 -26.34 -12.44
CA ILE A 153 -1.61 -26.17 -11.14
C ILE A 153 -2.77 -25.18 -11.25
N ASN A 154 -2.60 -24.12 -12.03
CA ASN A 154 -3.57 -23.03 -12.17
C ASN A 154 -4.57 -23.22 -13.32
N ALA A 155 -4.53 -24.34 -14.04
CA ALA A 155 -5.40 -24.58 -15.21
C ALA A 155 -6.89 -24.65 -14.86
N LYS A 156 -7.26 -25.19 -13.68
CA LYS A 156 -8.66 -25.39 -13.26
C LYS A 156 -9.26 -24.17 -12.56
N ILE A 157 -8.46 -23.45 -11.81
CA ILE A 157 -8.86 -22.22 -11.11
C ILE A 157 -7.78 -21.21 -11.42
N PRO A 158 -7.99 -20.34 -12.43
CA PRO A 158 -6.96 -19.44 -12.91
C PRO A 158 -6.52 -18.51 -11.78
N SER A 159 -5.22 -18.41 -11.61
CA SER A 159 -4.58 -17.36 -10.83
C SER A 159 -4.94 -15.98 -11.40
N ARG A 160 -4.64 -14.93 -10.65
CA ARG A 160 -4.76 -13.57 -11.15
C ARG A 160 -3.97 -13.39 -12.44
N ASN A 161 -4.46 -12.52 -13.34
CA ASN A 161 -3.75 -12.21 -14.59
C ASN A 161 -2.49 -11.38 -14.31
N TYR A 162 -1.41 -12.06 -13.93
CA TYR A 162 -0.13 -11.43 -13.63
C TYR A 162 0.51 -10.76 -14.86
N ALA A 163 0.22 -11.22 -16.08
CA ALA A 163 0.70 -10.59 -17.30
C ALA A 163 0.25 -9.12 -17.41
N ASN A 164 -0.97 -8.81 -16.96
CA ASN A 164 -1.49 -7.44 -16.92
C ASN A 164 -1.13 -6.70 -15.63
N LEU A 165 -1.07 -7.39 -14.50
CA LEU A 165 -0.86 -6.76 -13.20
C LEU A 165 0.58 -6.30 -12.99
N LEU A 166 1.57 -7.10 -13.36
CA LEU A 166 2.98 -6.80 -13.12
C LEU A 166 3.46 -5.51 -13.80
N PRO A 167 3.16 -5.25 -15.10
CA PRO A 167 3.51 -3.99 -15.73
C PRO A 167 2.86 -2.78 -15.05
N TRP A 168 1.59 -2.90 -14.67
CA TRP A 168 0.87 -1.84 -13.97
C TRP A 168 1.45 -1.56 -12.58
N TRP A 169 1.80 -2.62 -11.80
CA TRP A 169 2.47 -2.44 -10.51
C TRP A 169 3.85 -1.82 -10.65
N SER A 170 4.61 -2.22 -11.68
CA SER A 170 5.93 -1.65 -11.96
C SER A 170 5.85 -0.16 -12.30
N MET A 171 4.89 0.25 -13.12
CA MET A 171 4.63 1.67 -13.40
C MET A 171 4.32 2.45 -12.11
N ARG A 172 3.46 1.92 -11.25
CA ARG A 172 3.15 2.55 -9.97
C ARG A 172 4.35 2.62 -9.03
N ALA A 173 5.18 1.58 -9.02
CA ALA A 173 6.42 1.58 -8.26
C ALA A 173 7.34 2.70 -8.70
N SER A 174 7.51 2.90 -10.01
CA SER A 174 8.36 3.99 -10.54
C SER A 174 7.87 5.37 -10.08
N ILE A 175 6.55 5.61 -10.05
CA ILE A 175 5.99 6.85 -9.52
C ILE A 175 6.33 7.07 -8.03
N VAL A 176 6.32 5.99 -7.23
CA VAL A 176 6.71 6.07 -5.82
C VAL A 176 8.20 6.31 -5.67
N GLU A 177 9.06 5.72 -6.52
CA GLU A 177 10.51 5.97 -6.51
C GLU A 177 10.82 7.42 -6.92
N GLU A 178 10.14 7.96 -7.94
CA GLU A 178 10.25 9.39 -8.31
C GLU A 178 9.90 10.30 -7.13
N PHE A 179 8.82 10.00 -6.41
CA PHE A 179 8.48 10.73 -5.18
C PHE A 179 9.59 10.61 -4.13
N ARG A 180 10.09 9.42 -3.85
CA ARG A 180 11.17 9.18 -2.87
C ARG A 180 12.45 9.95 -3.20
N PHE A 181 12.77 10.05 -4.50
CA PHE A 181 13.92 10.81 -4.99
C PHE A 181 13.72 12.31 -4.82
N SER A 182 12.53 12.83 -5.09
CA SER A 182 12.20 14.26 -5.03
C SER A 182 11.74 14.74 -3.65
N GLU A 183 11.46 13.83 -2.71
CA GLU A 183 10.89 14.16 -1.39
C GLU A 183 11.72 15.21 -0.64
N ALA A 184 13.06 15.07 -0.67
CA ALA A 184 13.97 15.97 0.02
C ALA A 184 14.13 17.34 -0.67
N THR A 185 13.92 17.41 -2.00
CA THR A 185 14.21 18.60 -2.81
C THR A 185 12.95 19.39 -3.18
N ALA A 186 11.84 18.72 -3.42
CA ALA A 186 10.61 19.35 -3.91
C ALA A 186 9.64 19.81 -2.82
N GLY A 187 9.93 19.58 -1.54
CA GLY A 187 9.09 19.98 -0.42
C GLY A 187 7.69 19.33 -0.40
N ALA A 188 7.42 18.37 -1.27
CA ALA A 188 6.15 17.67 -1.32
C ALA A 188 6.02 16.68 -0.15
N LEU A 189 4.84 16.63 0.47
CA LEU A 189 4.56 15.73 1.59
C LEU A 189 3.76 14.52 1.12
N SER A 190 4.20 13.31 1.51
CA SER A 190 3.37 12.10 1.33
C SER A 190 2.21 12.12 2.31
N LEU A 191 0.99 12.01 1.80
CA LEU A 191 -0.22 11.95 2.63
C LEU A 191 -0.14 10.82 3.67
N ARG A 192 0.43 9.68 3.32
CA ARG A 192 0.58 8.53 4.22
C ARG A 192 1.65 8.73 5.28
N LEU A 193 2.84 9.19 4.86
CA LEU A 193 4.03 9.24 5.74
C LEU A 193 4.08 10.53 6.59
N HIS A 194 3.47 11.62 6.12
CA HIS A 194 3.56 12.92 6.75
C HIS A 194 2.21 13.47 7.24
N TYR A 195 1.22 12.59 7.44
CA TYR A 195 -0.13 13.00 7.82
C TYR A 195 -0.20 13.94 9.03
N PRO A 196 0.56 13.72 10.15
CA PRO A 196 0.56 14.66 11.27
C PRO A 196 1.03 16.08 10.88
N LYS A 197 2.03 16.19 9.99
CA LYS A 197 2.51 17.49 9.48
C LYS A 197 1.45 18.17 8.62
N ILE A 198 0.74 17.40 7.77
CA ILE A 198 -0.35 17.89 6.92
C ILE A 198 -1.53 18.37 7.78
N LEU A 199 -1.88 17.61 8.83
CA LEU A 199 -2.94 17.98 9.76
C LEU A 199 -2.61 19.28 10.51
N ALA A 200 -1.42 19.41 11.06
CA ALA A 200 -0.96 20.63 11.72
C ALA A 200 -0.90 21.84 10.77
N ALA A 201 -0.56 21.61 9.49
CA ALA A 201 -0.59 22.66 8.48
C ALA A 201 -2.02 23.09 8.13
N SER A 202 -3.00 22.18 8.18
CA SER A 202 -4.41 22.47 7.91
C SER A 202 -5.03 23.40 8.98
N GLU A 203 -4.57 23.31 10.23
CA GLU A 203 -4.99 24.21 11.32
C GLU A 203 -4.57 25.66 11.07
N ARG A 204 -3.51 25.85 10.29
CA ARG A 204 -2.93 27.16 9.96
C ARG A 204 -3.22 27.60 8.53
N ALA A 205 -4.04 26.84 7.81
CA ALA A 205 -4.43 27.08 6.42
C ALA A 205 -3.22 27.31 5.47
N LYS A 206 -2.15 26.51 5.61
CA LYS A 206 -0.93 26.63 4.81
C LYS A 206 -1.11 26.03 3.42
N SER A 207 -0.42 26.60 2.43
CA SER A 207 -0.30 25.98 1.10
C SER A 207 0.72 24.87 1.12
N LEU A 208 0.35 23.70 0.57
CA LEU A 208 1.19 22.50 0.49
C LEU A 208 1.04 21.85 -0.88
N THR A 209 2.06 21.10 -1.26
CA THR A 209 1.98 20.06 -2.30
C THR A 209 1.97 18.69 -1.64
N ILE A 210 0.93 17.91 -1.88
CA ILE A 210 0.70 16.61 -1.23
C ILE A 210 0.68 15.49 -2.28
N PHE A 211 1.60 14.55 -2.14
CA PHE A 211 1.61 13.31 -2.90
C PHE A 211 0.65 12.30 -2.29
N CYS A 212 -0.36 11.88 -3.05
CA CYS A 212 -1.39 10.99 -2.55
C CYS A 212 -1.95 10.07 -3.64
N ALA A 213 -2.66 9.02 -3.22
CA ALA A 213 -3.44 8.16 -4.10
C ALA A 213 -4.93 8.50 -3.96
N LEU A 214 -5.63 8.61 -5.08
CA LEU A 214 -7.07 8.73 -5.10
C LEU A 214 -7.72 7.34 -4.95
N GLN A 215 -8.73 7.25 -4.09
CA GLN A 215 -9.44 5.98 -3.86
C GLN A 215 -10.32 5.60 -5.06
N ALA A 216 -11.02 6.59 -5.61
CA ALA A 216 -11.90 6.49 -6.75
C ALA A 216 -11.93 7.83 -7.48
N GLY A 217 -12.77 8.00 -8.48
CA GLY A 217 -13.10 9.32 -9.02
C GLY A 217 -13.89 10.14 -8.00
N ILE A 218 -15.09 10.55 -8.35
CA ILE A 218 -15.98 11.24 -7.42
C ILE A 218 -16.56 10.24 -6.43
N ASN A 219 -16.33 10.49 -5.14
CA ASN A 219 -16.83 9.63 -4.05
C ASN A 219 -18.24 10.01 -3.59
N LYS A 220 -18.58 11.31 -3.65
CA LYS A 220 -19.89 11.79 -3.20
C LYS A 220 -20.24 13.11 -3.89
N TRP A 221 -21.52 13.26 -4.23
CA TRP A 221 -22.12 14.51 -4.69
C TRP A 221 -22.87 15.20 -3.56
N ILE A 222 -22.76 16.52 -3.45
CA ILE A 222 -23.45 17.36 -2.47
C ILE A 222 -23.84 18.67 -3.15
N GLY A 223 -25.12 18.82 -3.54
CA GLY A 223 -25.64 20.06 -4.09
C GLY A 223 -24.84 20.62 -5.26
N GLY A 224 -24.59 19.83 -6.31
CA GLY A 224 -23.81 20.26 -7.49
C GLY A 224 -22.30 20.28 -7.29
N SER A 225 -21.80 20.07 -6.07
CA SER A 225 -20.39 19.97 -5.74
C SER A 225 -19.96 18.53 -5.55
N ALA A 226 -18.68 18.23 -5.72
CA ALA A 226 -18.13 16.88 -5.59
C ALA A 226 -17.11 16.76 -4.47
N LEU A 227 -17.13 15.62 -3.78
CA LEU A 227 -16.10 15.19 -2.85
C LEU A 227 -15.28 14.05 -3.44
N ILE A 228 -13.99 14.19 -3.42
CA ILE A 228 -13.01 13.18 -3.81
C ILE A 228 -12.16 12.86 -2.57
N TYR A 229 -11.95 11.57 -2.27
CA TYR A 229 -11.15 11.15 -1.15
C TYR A 229 -9.80 10.63 -1.61
N ALA A 230 -8.75 11.19 -1.02
CA ALA A 230 -7.39 10.70 -1.17
C ALA A 230 -6.91 10.04 0.13
N GLY A 231 -5.98 9.10 -0.03
CA GLY A 231 -5.37 8.38 1.09
C GLY A 231 -6.24 7.26 1.66
N SER A 232 -6.16 7.07 2.97
CA SER A 232 -6.79 5.96 3.68
C SER A 232 -7.91 6.42 4.62
N VAL A 233 -8.56 5.47 5.28
CA VAL A 233 -9.53 5.76 6.36
C VAL A 233 -8.87 6.54 7.50
N TYR A 234 -7.62 6.21 7.83
CA TYR A 234 -6.85 6.84 8.91
C TYR A 234 -6.16 8.13 8.48
N HIS A 235 -5.68 8.20 7.23
CA HIS A 235 -4.95 9.35 6.68
C HIS A 235 -5.72 9.89 5.48
N LYS A 236 -6.87 10.52 5.75
CA LYS A 236 -7.76 11.02 4.72
C LYS A 236 -7.50 12.49 4.41
N LEU A 237 -7.33 12.80 3.14
CA LEU A 237 -7.43 14.15 2.59
C LEU A 237 -8.75 14.25 1.81
N VAL A 238 -9.50 15.30 2.06
CA VAL A 238 -10.73 15.62 1.32
C VAL A 238 -10.38 16.63 0.23
N LEU A 239 -10.72 16.30 -1.01
CA LEU A 239 -10.67 17.23 -2.12
C LEU A 239 -12.11 17.66 -2.40
N TRP A 240 -12.38 18.93 -2.13
CA TRP A 240 -13.70 19.54 -2.35
C TRP A 240 -13.69 20.27 -3.68
N MET A 241 -14.57 19.91 -4.59
CA MET A 241 -14.73 20.55 -5.89
C MET A 241 -16.12 21.22 -5.93
N PRO A 242 -16.20 22.54 -5.68
CA PRO A 242 -17.45 23.28 -5.80
C PRO A 242 -17.88 23.33 -7.28
N ASP A 243 -19.18 23.49 -7.51
CA ASP A 243 -19.79 23.67 -8.84
C ASP A 243 -19.35 22.61 -9.88
N ALA A 244 -19.13 21.38 -9.40
CA ALA A 244 -18.55 20.28 -10.17
C ALA A 244 -19.39 19.82 -11.38
N GLU A 245 -20.67 20.24 -11.45
CA GLU A 245 -21.58 19.96 -12.56
C GLU A 245 -21.45 20.96 -13.71
N THR A 246 -20.75 22.08 -13.52
CA THR A 246 -20.58 23.09 -14.56
C THR A 246 -19.61 22.64 -15.65
N ASP A 247 -19.78 23.22 -16.85
CA ASP A 247 -18.88 22.96 -17.98
C ASP A 247 -17.43 23.43 -17.71
N GLU A 248 -17.27 24.48 -16.93
CA GLU A 248 -15.96 24.98 -16.49
C GLU A 248 -15.17 23.94 -15.70
N MET A 249 -15.85 23.16 -14.86
CA MET A 249 -15.24 22.12 -14.02
C MET A 249 -15.09 20.77 -14.74
N ALA A 250 -15.68 20.60 -15.91
CA ALA A 250 -15.65 19.35 -16.66
C ALA A 250 -14.22 18.84 -16.98
N PRO A 251 -13.24 19.69 -17.37
CA PRO A 251 -11.85 19.25 -17.60
C PRO A 251 -11.20 18.69 -16.32
N LEU A 252 -11.37 19.35 -15.18
CA LEU A 252 -10.83 18.91 -13.89
C LEU A 252 -11.43 17.59 -13.46
N LYS A 253 -12.76 17.44 -13.58
CA LYS A 253 -13.47 16.19 -13.32
C LYS A 253 -12.95 15.04 -14.19
N ARG A 254 -12.82 15.28 -15.51
CA ARG A 254 -12.30 14.29 -16.46
C ARG A 254 -10.87 13.88 -16.13
N LEU A 255 -10.01 14.81 -15.74
CA LEU A 255 -8.63 14.54 -15.33
C LEU A 255 -8.60 13.60 -14.11
N ILE A 256 -9.41 13.87 -13.09
CA ILE A 256 -9.51 13.04 -11.90
C ILE A 256 -9.98 11.62 -12.26
N GLU A 257 -11.09 11.50 -12.98
CA GLU A 257 -11.72 10.21 -13.26
C GLU A 257 -10.93 9.34 -14.23
N LYS A 258 -10.33 9.94 -15.26
CA LYS A 258 -9.68 9.19 -16.35
C LYS A 258 -8.18 8.99 -16.16
N ARG A 259 -7.50 9.92 -15.46
CA ARG A 259 -6.05 9.84 -15.29
C ARG A 259 -5.63 9.33 -13.93
N TYR A 260 -6.23 9.84 -12.85
CA TYR A 260 -5.72 9.60 -11.51
C TYR A 260 -6.47 8.54 -10.72
N ALA A 261 -7.75 8.32 -10.99
CA ALA A 261 -8.56 7.35 -10.26
C ALA A 261 -8.48 5.93 -10.84
N GLY A 262 -8.90 4.96 -10.03
CA GLY A 262 -9.07 3.56 -10.44
C GLY A 262 -7.78 2.91 -10.96
N LEU A 263 -7.85 2.35 -12.18
CA LEU A 263 -6.74 1.70 -12.88
C LEU A 263 -5.81 2.67 -13.62
N GLY A 264 -6.06 3.97 -13.50
CA GLY A 264 -5.18 5.01 -14.06
C GLY A 264 -3.84 5.08 -13.34
N ARG A 265 -3.20 6.25 -13.39
CA ARG A 265 -1.91 6.51 -12.71
C ARG A 265 -1.98 6.16 -11.20
N GLY A 266 -3.12 6.47 -10.54
CA GLY A 266 -3.39 6.12 -9.16
C GLY A 266 -2.66 6.98 -8.12
N TYR A 267 -1.67 7.79 -8.53
CA TYR A 267 -0.97 8.78 -7.72
C TYR A 267 -1.03 10.14 -8.37
N VAL A 268 -1.12 11.18 -7.55
CA VAL A 268 -1.19 12.58 -7.96
C VAL A 268 -0.51 13.47 -6.93
N TYR A 269 0.10 14.55 -7.38
CA TYR A 269 0.46 15.68 -6.54
C TYR A 269 -0.70 16.67 -6.54
N VAL A 270 -1.20 16.99 -5.35
CA VAL A 270 -2.27 17.96 -5.15
C VAL A 270 -1.69 19.18 -4.46
N SER A 271 -1.77 20.33 -5.11
CA SER A 271 -1.26 21.60 -4.58
C SER A 271 -2.40 22.53 -4.21
N GLY A 272 -2.27 23.21 -3.08
CA GLY A 272 -3.25 24.19 -2.65
C GLY A 272 -3.22 24.50 -1.16
N LYS A 273 -4.07 25.42 -0.76
CA LYS A 273 -4.29 25.77 0.64
C LYS A 273 -4.99 24.60 1.33
N VAL A 274 -4.35 24.04 2.35
CA VAL A 274 -4.91 22.96 3.15
C VAL A 274 -5.62 23.56 4.35
N GLU A 275 -6.91 23.37 4.43
CA GLU A 275 -7.75 23.85 5.53
C GLU A 275 -8.32 22.68 6.32
N GLN A 276 -8.80 22.93 7.54
CA GLN A 276 -9.42 21.89 8.33
C GLN A 276 -10.95 21.89 8.13
N TYR A 277 -11.51 20.73 7.76
CA TYR A 277 -12.94 20.51 7.71
C TYR A 277 -13.32 19.27 8.52
N LYS A 278 -14.12 19.45 9.58
CA LYS A 278 -14.54 18.36 10.49
C LYS A 278 -13.35 17.52 11.00
N GLY A 279 -12.28 18.20 11.43
CA GLY A 279 -11.08 17.56 11.96
C GLY A 279 -10.18 16.84 10.92
N LYS A 280 -10.40 17.06 9.61
CA LYS A 280 -9.62 16.46 8.52
C LYS A 280 -9.07 17.53 7.60
N PRO A 281 -7.87 17.34 7.04
CA PRO A 281 -7.34 18.24 6.03
C PRO A 281 -8.19 18.19 4.76
N GLN A 282 -8.45 19.36 4.19
CA GLN A 282 -9.19 19.57 2.97
C GLN A 282 -8.46 20.53 2.04
N ILE A 283 -8.52 20.29 0.74
CA ILE A 283 -8.13 21.24 -0.32
C ILE A 283 -9.36 21.50 -1.20
N VAL A 284 -9.61 22.78 -1.49
CA VAL A 284 -10.63 23.16 -2.47
C VAL A 284 -10.00 23.11 -3.87
N LEU A 285 -10.58 22.29 -4.74
CA LEU A 285 -10.16 22.15 -6.13
C LEU A 285 -10.99 23.10 -7.01
N LYS A 286 -10.33 24.04 -7.65
CA LYS A 286 -10.92 25.02 -8.58
C LYS A 286 -10.20 25.12 -9.90
N ASP A 287 -8.96 24.63 -9.97
CA ASP A 287 -8.11 24.77 -11.14
C ASP A 287 -7.40 23.43 -11.43
N ILE A 288 -7.33 23.08 -12.69
CA ILE A 288 -6.62 21.89 -13.20
C ILE A 288 -5.14 21.89 -12.80
N LYS A 289 -4.53 23.06 -12.65
CA LYS A 289 -3.12 23.25 -12.24
C LYS A 289 -2.85 22.79 -10.79
N GLN A 290 -3.90 22.60 -9.99
CA GLN A 290 -3.76 22.05 -8.65
C GLN A 290 -3.43 20.55 -8.64
N LEU A 291 -3.59 19.86 -9.78
CA LEU A 291 -3.26 18.44 -9.96
C LEU A 291 -2.09 18.31 -10.92
N SER A 292 -1.10 17.53 -10.53
CA SER A 292 0.09 17.30 -11.36
C SER A 292 0.62 15.87 -11.23
N ASP A 293 1.32 15.42 -12.27
CA ASP A 293 2.11 14.18 -12.24
C ASP A 293 3.41 14.35 -11.46
N PHE A 294 3.89 15.57 -11.34
CA PHE A 294 5.17 15.95 -10.73
C PHE A 294 4.97 16.97 -9.61
N PRO A 295 5.88 17.06 -8.65
CA PRO A 295 5.82 18.11 -7.65
C PRO A 295 5.90 19.48 -8.35
N ALA A 296 5.22 20.50 -7.79
CA ALA A 296 5.39 21.86 -8.27
C ALA A 296 6.88 22.23 -8.21
N ALA A 297 7.39 22.84 -9.27
CA ALA A 297 8.72 23.46 -9.22
C ALA A 297 8.67 24.60 -8.17
N ASN A 298 9.66 24.60 -7.26
CA ASN A 298 9.84 25.67 -6.29
C ASN A 298 10.31 26.93 -7.01
#